data_7275ade1e218a98e364d60d38d11a809
#
_entry.id   7275ade1e218a98e364d60d38d11a809
#
_cell.length_a   1.000
_cell.length_b   1.000
_cell.length_c   1.000
_cell.angle_alpha   90.00
_cell.angle_beta   90.00
_cell.angle_gamma   90.00
#
_symmetry.space_group_name_H-M   'P 1'
#
loop_
_entity.id
_entity.type
_entity.pdbx_description
1 polymer ?
#
loop_
_entity_poly.entity_id
_entity_poly.type
_entity_poly.pdbx_seq_one_letter_code
_entity_poly.pdbx_strand_id
1 'polypeptide(L)'
;MDLHENLKGKTVVITGGSGILCREFAYAYAKQGMNVAVLGRTLSKLEEVRDKINELGGNGLAVVCDVVDKDSVINAKKIVNDTFGKVDILVNGAGGNSPKRYYNKRIF
;
A
#
# COMPACT_ATOMS: atom_id res chain seq x y z
N MET A 1 5.11 6.53 24.53
CA MET A 1 4.76 5.37 23.70
C MET A 1 5.54 5.40 22.40
N ASP A 2 6.10 4.29 22.03
CA ASP A 2 6.82 4.21 20.77
C ASP A 2 5.88 3.83 19.64
N LEU A 3 5.59 4.77 18.74
CA LEU A 3 4.70 4.54 17.62
C LEU A 3 5.27 3.52 16.62
N HIS A 4 6.59 3.39 16.53
CA HIS A 4 7.22 2.43 15.64
C HIS A 4 6.86 1.00 16.01
N GLU A 5 6.85 0.69 17.30
CA GLU A 5 6.50 -0.66 17.74
C GLU A 5 5.03 -0.97 17.45
N ASN A 6 4.16 0.03 17.56
CA ASN A 6 2.75 -0.17 17.27
C ASN A 6 2.45 -0.42 15.80
N LEU A 7 3.29 0.09 14.91
CA LEU A 7 3.08 -0.05 13.47
C LEU A 7 3.84 -1.22 12.85
N LYS A 8 4.93 -1.64 13.49
CA LYS A 8 5.75 -2.73 12.95
C LYS A 8 4.91 -3.99 12.72
N GLY A 9 5.04 -4.55 11.53
CA GLY A 9 4.31 -5.76 11.16
C GLY A 9 2.88 -5.55 10.74
N LYS A 10 2.36 -4.34 10.89
CA LYS A 10 1.02 -4.01 10.41
C LYS A 10 1.04 -3.78 8.90
N THR A 11 -0.11 -3.85 8.28
CA THR A 11 -0.25 -3.79 6.82
C THR A 11 -0.94 -2.51 6.39
N VAL A 12 -0.32 -1.82 5.44
CA VAL A 12 -0.91 -0.65 4.78
C VAL A 12 -1.05 -0.92 3.28
N VAL A 13 -2.18 -0.52 2.73
CA VAL A 13 -2.44 -0.58 1.29
C VAL A 13 -2.49 0.86 0.77
N ILE A 14 -1.75 1.13 -0.29
CA ILE A 14 -1.69 2.47 -0.89
C ILE A 14 -2.14 2.37 -2.34
N THR A 15 -3.29 2.97 -2.66
CA THR A 15 -3.75 3.06 -4.04
C THR A 15 -3.12 4.27 -4.71
N GLY A 16 -2.82 4.16 -6.00
CA GLY A 16 -2.04 5.20 -6.68
C GLY A 16 -0.59 5.25 -6.20
N GLY A 17 -0.07 4.10 -5.79
CA GLY A 17 1.21 3.98 -5.07
C GLY A 17 2.45 4.39 -5.84
N SER A 18 2.35 4.53 -7.17
CA SER A 18 3.48 5.00 -7.98
C SER A 18 3.53 6.53 -8.11
N GLY A 19 2.51 7.25 -7.63
CA GLY A 19 2.52 8.71 -7.64
C GLY A 19 3.52 9.28 -6.65
N ILE A 20 3.99 10.50 -6.90
CA ILE A 20 5.06 11.10 -6.10
C ILE A 20 4.70 11.15 -4.61
N LEU A 21 3.51 11.66 -4.30
CA LEU A 21 3.10 11.81 -2.90
C LEU A 21 2.84 10.47 -2.23
N CYS A 22 2.23 9.53 -2.95
CA CYS A 22 1.96 8.21 -2.39
C CYS A 22 3.23 7.41 -2.16
N ARG A 23 4.26 7.59 -2.99
CA ARG A 23 5.57 6.97 -2.76
C ARG A 23 6.18 7.43 -1.44
N GLU A 24 6.03 8.70 -1.13
CA GLU A 24 6.56 9.23 0.13
C GLU A 24 5.88 8.57 1.33
N PHE A 25 4.55 8.36 1.26
CA PHE A 25 3.85 7.60 2.30
C PHE A 25 4.36 6.18 2.38
N ALA A 26 4.53 5.52 1.23
CA ALA A 26 5.01 4.14 1.20
C ALA A 26 6.37 4.01 1.88
N TYR A 27 7.27 4.92 1.59
CA TYR A 27 8.63 4.90 2.16
C TYR A 27 8.61 5.19 3.66
N ALA A 28 7.76 6.11 4.09
CA ALA A 28 7.62 6.41 5.51
C ALA A 28 7.14 5.19 6.30
N TYR A 29 6.14 4.49 5.78
CA TYR A 29 5.64 3.27 6.41
C TYR A 29 6.67 2.14 6.36
N ALA A 30 7.42 2.03 5.25
CA ALA A 30 8.47 1.03 5.12
C ALA A 30 9.53 1.18 6.23
N LYS A 31 9.89 2.40 6.55
CA LYS A 31 10.86 2.68 7.62
C LYS A 31 10.35 2.27 8.99
N GLN A 32 9.04 2.12 9.15
CA GLN A 32 8.43 1.63 10.39
C GLN A 32 8.40 0.10 10.47
N GLY A 33 8.90 -0.58 9.45
CA GLY A 33 8.87 -2.05 9.42
C GLY A 33 7.51 -2.63 9.06
N MET A 34 6.69 -1.88 8.33
CA MET A 34 5.36 -2.32 7.96
C MET A 34 5.35 -3.15 6.68
N ASN A 35 4.27 -3.88 6.49
CA ASN A 35 3.94 -4.49 5.22
C ASN A 35 3.24 -3.43 4.36
N VAL A 36 3.78 -3.15 3.18
CA VAL A 36 3.29 -2.06 2.33
C VAL A 36 2.92 -2.60 0.96
N ALA A 37 1.64 -2.61 0.65
CA ALA A 37 1.14 -2.99 -0.67
C ALA A 37 0.86 -1.72 -1.47
N VAL A 38 1.48 -1.60 -2.64
CA VAL A 38 1.27 -0.47 -3.54
C VAL A 38 0.49 -0.92 -4.75
N LEU A 39 -0.62 -0.25 -4.98
CA LEU A 39 -1.57 -0.58 -6.04
C LEU A 39 -1.63 0.55 -7.06
N GLY A 40 -1.66 0.20 -8.32
CA GLY A 40 -1.74 1.17 -9.40
C GLY A 40 -1.85 0.47 -10.74
N ARG A 41 -1.75 1.23 -11.83
CA ARG A 41 -1.98 0.68 -13.17
C ARG A 41 -0.71 0.32 -13.91
N THR A 42 0.45 0.79 -13.47
CA THR A 42 1.71 0.57 -14.18
C THR A 42 2.65 -0.28 -13.34
N LEU A 43 2.75 -1.56 -13.68
CA LEU A 43 3.50 -2.53 -12.88
C LEU A 43 4.97 -2.13 -12.70
N SER A 44 5.64 -1.68 -13.76
CA SER A 44 7.06 -1.34 -13.66
C SER A 44 7.34 -0.26 -12.63
N LYS A 45 6.45 0.74 -12.54
CA LYS A 45 6.59 1.82 -11.55
C LYS A 45 6.30 1.31 -10.13
N LEU A 46 5.31 0.43 -10.00
CA LEU A 46 5.00 -0.18 -8.70
C LEU A 46 6.14 -1.05 -8.21
N GLU A 47 6.79 -1.76 -9.11
CA GLU A 47 7.93 -2.61 -8.74
C GLU A 47 9.12 -1.79 -8.25
N GLU A 48 9.36 -0.62 -8.84
CA GLU A 48 10.40 0.28 -8.35
C GLU A 48 10.11 0.71 -6.91
N VAL A 49 8.86 1.05 -6.63
CA VAL A 49 8.44 1.44 -5.27
C VAL A 49 8.56 0.26 -4.31
N ARG A 50 8.12 -0.92 -4.73
CA ARG A 50 8.25 -2.14 -3.93
C ARG A 50 9.71 -2.40 -3.54
N ASP A 51 10.61 -2.30 -4.49
CA ASP A 51 12.01 -2.57 -4.24
C ASP A 51 12.60 -1.58 -3.24
N LYS A 52 12.20 -0.32 -3.34
CA LYS A 52 12.62 0.70 -2.38
C LYS A 52 12.04 0.44 -0.99
N ILE A 53 10.78 0.00 -0.91
CA ILE A 53 10.17 -0.39 0.36
C ILE A 53 11.00 -1.48 1.05
N ASN A 54 11.37 -2.52 0.28
CA ASN A 54 12.18 -3.61 0.81
C ASN A 54 13.54 -3.12 1.29
N GLU A 55 14.15 -2.23 0.54
CA GLU A 55 15.44 -1.63 0.86
C GLU A 55 15.37 -0.84 2.17
N LEU A 56 14.25 -0.19 2.43
CA LEU A 56 14.06 0.65 3.62
C LEU A 56 13.64 -0.14 4.88
N GLY A 57 13.48 -1.45 4.77
CA GLY A 57 13.17 -2.29 5.92
C GLY A 57 11.72 -2.73 6.04
N GLY A 58 10.88 -2.36 5.09
CA GLY A 58 9.51 -2.85 5.04
C GLY A 58 9.38 -4.12 4.21
N ASN A 59 8.17 -4.62 4.08
CA ASN A 59 7.85 -5.73 3.19
C ASN A 59 6.94 -5.19 2.08
N GLY A 60 7.48 -5.07 0.87
CA GLY A 60 6.77 -4.48 -0.25
C GLY A 60 6.01 -5.50 -1.09
N LEU A 61 4.87 -5.08 -1.63
CA LEU A 61 4.06 -5.85 -2.56
C LEU A 61 3.53 -4.91 -3.64
N ALA A 62 3.76 -5.24 -4.89
CA ALA A 62 3.27 -4.47 -6.03
C ALA A 62 2.10 -5.22 -6.67
N VAL A 63 0.95 -4.57 -6.80
CA VAL A 63 -0.24 -5.18 -7.38
C VAL A 63 -0.86 -4.23 -8.40
N VAL A 64 -1.01 -4.70 -9.63
CA VAL A 64 -1.73 -3.93 -10.64
C VAL A 64 -3.21 -3.91 -10.27
N CYS A 65 -3.77 -2.73 -10.16
CA CYS A 65 -5.16 -2.55 -9.77
C CYS A 65 -5.72 -1.27 -10.36
N ASP A 66 -6.86 -1.38 -11.02
CA ASP A 66 -7.66 -0.24 -11.47
C ASP A 66 -8.78 -0.05 -10.46
N VAL A 67 -8.73 1.01 -9.67
CA VAL A 67 -9.67 1.22 -8.56
C VAL A 67 -11.10 1.48 -9.01
N VAL A 68 -11.33 1.82 -10.28
CA VAL A 68 -12.68 1.99 -10.80
C VAL A 68 -13.28 0.69 -11.35
N ASP A 69 -12.47 -0.35 -11.43
CA ASP A 69 -12.90 -1.68 -11.87
C ASP A 69 -13.09 -2.57 -10.64
N LYS A 70 -14.33 -2.91 -10.34
CA LYS A 70 -14.68 -3.70 -9.17
C LYS A 70 -13.96 -5.04 -9.12
N ASP A 71 -13.86 -5.73 -10.25
CA ASP A 71 -13.19 -7.04 -10.29
C ASP A 71 -11.69 -6.90 -10.03
N SER A 72 -11.08 -5.82 -10.53
CA SER A 72 -9.68 -5.52 -10.27
C SER A 72 -9.44 -5.29 -8.79
N VAL A 73 -10.32 -4.57 -8.12
CA VAL A 73 -10.23 -4.30 -6.68
C VAL A 73 -10.37 -5.60 -5.88
N ILE A 74 -11.34 -6.44 -6.24
CA ILE A 74 -11.55 -7.73 -5.57
C ILE A 74 -10.30 -8.61 -5.70
N ASN A 75 -9.73 -8.67 -6.88
CA ASN A 75 -8.52 -9.45 -7.13
C ASN A 75 -7.33 -8.91 -6.32
N ALA A 76 -7.16 -7.60 -6.29
CA ALA A 76 -6.08 -6.98 -5.52
C ALA A 76 -6.24 -7.26 -4.03
N LYS A 77 -7.46 -7.16 -3.52
CA LYS A 77 -7.75 -7.48 -2.12
C LYS A 77 -7.35 -8.91 -1.78
N LYS A 78 -7.69 -9.85 -2.66
CA LYS A 78 -7.34 -11.25 -2.46
C LYS A 78 -5.83 -11.43 -2.38
N ILE A 79 -5.09 -10.82 -3.30
CA ILE A 79 -3.63 -10.92 -3.33
C ILE A 79 -3.02 -10.36 -2.05
N VAL A 80 -3.48 -9.19 -1.62
CA VAL A 80 -2.97 -8.54 -0.39
C VAL A 80 -3.27 -9.41 0.84
N ASN A 81 -4.49 -9.91 0.94
CA ASN A 81 -4.88 -10.74 2.08
C ASN A 81 -4.13 -12.06 2.11
N ASP A 82 -3.90 -12.67 0.96
CA ASP A 82 -3.15 -13.92 0.88
C ASP A 82 -1.67 -13.71 1.25
N THR A 83 -1.13 -12.53 0.97
CA THR A 83 0.29 -12.23 1.22
C THR A 83 0.52 -11.71 2.64
N PHE A 84 -0.27 -10.75 3.09
CA PHE A 84 -0.06 -10.04 4.36
C PHE A 84 -1.13 -10.30 5.41
N GLY A 85 -2.26 -10.87 5.01
CA GLY A 85 -3.40 -11.03 5.91
C GLY A 85 -4.21 -9.74 6.03
N LYS A 86 -4.59 -9.41 7.25
CA LYS A 86 -5.45 -8.26 7.54
C LYS A 86 -4.79 -6.93 7.14
N VAL A 87 -5.57 -6.06 6.52
CA VAL A 87 -5.15 -4.69 6.21
C VAL A 87 -5.53 -3.78 7.38
N ASP A 88 -4.56 -3.05 7.89
CA ASP A 88 -4.77 -2.13 9.03
C ASP A 88 -5.03 -0.70 8.59
N ILE A 89 -4.38 -0.26 7.53
CA ILE A 89 -4.45 1.13 7.05
C ILE A 89 -4.64 1.13 5.53
N LEU A 90 -5.51 2.01 5.05
CA LEU A 90 -5.69 2.25 3.62
C LEU A 90 -5.38 3.71 3.32
N VAL A 91 -4.45 3.94 2.41
CA VAL A 91 -4.15 5.27 1.87
C VAL A 91 -4.67 5.31 0.45
N ASN A 92 -5.74 6.08 0.23
CA ASN A 92 -6.36 6.17 -1.09
C ASN A 92 -5.86 7.42 -1.81
N GLY A 93 -4.91 7.22 -2.72
CA GLY A 93 -4.35 8.30 -3.54
C GLY A 93 -4.85 8.32 -4.97
N ALA A 94 -5.65 7.32 -5.35
CA ALA A 94 -6.13 7.23 -6.72
C ALA A 94 -7.26 8.23 -6.95
N GLY A 95 -7.15 9.02 -8.03
CA GLY A 95 -8.21 9.92 -8.44
C GLY A 95 -8.37 11.18 -7.62
N GLY A 96 -7.52 11.42 -6.64
CA GLY A 96 -7.59 12.59 -5.81
C GLY A 96 -6.38 13.51 -5.97
N ASN A 97 -6.54 14.76 -5.60
CA ASN A 97 -5.44 15.72 -5.60
C ASN A 97 -4.51 15.53 -4.42
N SER A 98 -5.03 15.00 -3.33
CA SER A 98 -4.23 14.64 -2.17
C SER A 98 -4.72 13.32 -1.62
N PRO A 99 -3.80 12.44 -1.21
CA PRO A 99 -4.17 11.15 -0.66
C PRO A 99 -4.97 11.31 0.63
N LYS A 100 -5.89 10.39 0.84
CA LYS A 100 -6.65 10.31 2.08
C LYS A 100 -6.37 8.95 2.72
N ARG A 101 -6.17 8.96 4.03
CA ARG A 101 -5.90 7.75 4.77
C ARG A 101 -7.16 7.27 5.46
N TYR A 102 -7.44 6.00 5.29
CA TYR A 102 -8.57 5.34 5.93
C TYR A 102 -8.08 4.10 6.66
N TYR A 103 -8.63 3.85 7.82
CA TYR A 103 -8.39 2.58 8.50
C TYR A 103 -9.22 1.50 7.83
N ASN A 104 -8.77 0.27 7.93
CA ASN A 104 -9.38 -0.87 7.26
C ASN A 104 -10.89 -0.86 7.37
N LYS A 105 -11.55 -0.67 6.24
CA LYS A 105 -13.00 -0.65 6.15
C LYS A 105 -13.46 -1.67 5.12
N ARG A 106 -14.37 -1.23 4.26
CA ARG A 106 -15.04 -2.14 3.34
C ARG A 106 -14.25 -2.45 2.08
N ILE A 107 -13.33 -1.58 1.68
CA ILE A 107 -12.60 -1.77 0.43
C ILE A 107 -11.57 -2.88 0.59
N PHE A 108 -10.85 -2.85 1.65
CA PHE A 108 -9.83 -3.84 1.99
C PHE A 108 -9.97 -4.35 3.41
#